data_5bf030947f9f852198a0fe92e2db314b
#
_entry.id   5bf030947f9f852198a0fe92e2db314b
#
_cell.length_a   1.000
_cell.length_b   1.000
_cell.length_c   1.000
_cell.angle_alpha   90.00
_cell.angle_beta   90.00
_cell.angle_gamma   90.00
#
_symmetry.space_group_name_H-M   'P 1'
#
loop_
_entity.id
_entity.type
_entity.pdbx_description
1 polymer ?
#
loop_
_entity_poly.entity_id
_entity_poly.type
_entity_poly.pdbx_seq_one_letter_code
_entity_poly.pdbx_strand_id
1 'polypeptide(L)'
;MKKHPASTLLCAASLLVTSAVTFAGTDTAKKEITLAPEEDIVVHPVTSPYYAEDSFVTTDIRPVFVYHNIPGNVLGGGNASVTAVQVRIKITDSLQFVAYKDGWLDISTPSLGNRGWNDIAAGIKWAFYRNDAAHFQAAAGLGYEFASGDRTVLQHDDSLRAWLSANKGFGKLHVGATFNYSWAMGNGTPLLGTSDWLSWHLHTDYQVCKYFSPLIEVNGYHTTRGSAVPFSAADVASISNNGSPTVSGAVGMEIRPFKSLALRAAFEFPLTHDRDIYGNRITVSSVVKF
;
A
#
# COMPACT_ATOMS: atom_id res chain seq x y z
N MET A 1 17.77 -9.83 32.87
CA MET A 1 16.46 -10.36 32.46
C MET A 1 15.45 -9.19 32.48
N LYS A 2 15.19 -8.54 31.35
CA LYS A 2 14.16 -7.48 31.24
C LYS A 2 13.04 -8.06 30.41
N LYS A 3 11.84 -8.17 31.01
CA LYS A 3 10.61 -8.65 30.38
C LYS A 3 10.12 -7.58 29.39
N HIS A 4 9.92 -7.96 28.14
CA HIS A 4 9.29 -7.13 27.13
C HIS A 4 7.76 -7.22 27.28
N PRO A 5 7.03 -6.11 27.18
CA PRO A 5 5.57 -6.12 27.16
C PRO A 5 5.08 -6.30 25.71
N ALA A 6 4.84 -7.55 25.31
CA ALA A 6 4.26 -7.87 23.99
C ALA A 6 2.71 -7.79 23.96
N SER A 7 2.08 -7.27 25.01
CA SER A 7 0.63 -7.45 25.20
C SER A 7 -0.25 -6.25 24.82
N THR A 8 0.31 -5.12 24.37
CA THR A 8 -0.49 -3.90 24.23
C THR A 8 -0.97 -3.58 22.79
N LEU A 9 -0.42 -4.24 21.78
CA LEU A 9 -0.79 -3.93 20.39
C LEU A 9 -2.01 -4.73 19.88
N LEU A 10 -2.39 -5.83 20.51
CA LEU A 10 -3.56 -6.62 20.05
C LEU A 10 -4.91 -6.01 20.44
N CYS A 11 -4.96 -5.12 21.44
CA CYS A 11 -6.23 -4.50 21.89
C CYS A 11 -6.74 -3.35 21.02
N ALA A 12 -5.87 -2.70 20.25
CA ALA A 12 -6.29 -1.55 19.44
C ALA A 12 -7.04 -1.94 18.15
N ALA A 13 -6.72 -3.09 17.58
CA ALA A 13 -7.40 -3.58 16.38
C ALA A 13 -8.82 -4.10 16.65
N SER A 14 -9.08 -4.58 17.87
CA SER A 14 -10.39 -5.15 18.24
C SER A 14 -11.46 -4.08 18.50
N LEU A 15 -11.09 -2.87 18.86
CA LEU A 15 -12.04 -1.80 19.19
C LEU A 15 -12.63 -1.11 17.96
N LEU A 16 -11.97 -1.15 16.82
CA LEU A 16 -12.48 -0.51 15.58
C LEU A 16 -13.56 -1.33 14.87
N VAL A 17 -13.64 -2.63 15.12
CA VAL A 17 -14.63 -3.51 14.49
C VAL A 17 -15.96 -3.52 15.25
N THR A 18 -15.96 -3.29 16.56
CA THR A 18 -17.17 -3.37 17.40
C THR A 18 -18.03 -2.10 17.43
N SER A 19 -17.47 -0.94 17.10
CA SER A 19 -18.23 0.32 17.07
C SER A 19 -19.02 0.58 15.78
N ALA A 20 -18.83 -0.22 14.72
CA ALA A 20 -19.52 -0.08 13.45
C ALA A 20 -20.90 -0.77 13.39
N VAL A 21 -21.31 -1.50 14.41
CA VAL A 21 -22.54 -2.33 14.38
C VAL A 21 -23.77 -1.65 14.99
N THR A 22 -23.66 -0.48 15.62
CA THR A 22 -24.75 0.08 16.41
C THR A 22 -25.48 1.28 15.79
N PHE A 23 -25.33 1.58 14.51
CA PHE A 23 -26.13 2.58 13.80
C PHE A 23 -26.98 1.97 12.68
N ALA A 24 -27.94 1.12 13.06
CA ALA A 24 -29.06 0.73 12.22
C ALA A 24 -30.35 1.15 12.94
N GLY A 25 -30.90 2.28 12.56
CA GLY A 25 -32.14 2.79 13.11
C GLY A 25 -32.85 3.77 12.20
N THR A 26 -33.99 3.32 11.74
CA THR A 26 -35.17 4.00 11.20
C THR A 26 -35.23 4.31 9.71
N ASP A 27 -36.04 3.45 9.04
CA ASP A 27 -36.66 3.63 7.73
C ASP A 27 -37.41 4.97 7.60
N THR A 28 -37.00 5.75 6.60
CA THR A 28 -37.90 6.60 5.83
C THR A 28 -37.63 6.35 4.37
N ALA A 29 -38.64 5.86 3.64
CA ALA A 29 -38.60 5.58 2.21
C ALA A 29 -38.03 6.78 1.43
N LYS A 30 -36.76 6.74 1.11
CA LYS A 30 -36.09 7.63 0.17
C LYS A 30 -35.92 6.92 -1.16
N LYS A 31 -36.38 7.63 -2.21
CA LYS A 31 -36.16 7.35 -3.62
C LYS A 31 -34.80 6.70 -3.81
N GLU A 32 -34.79 5.45 -4.26
CA GLU A 32 -33.58 4.67 -4.55
C GLU A 32 -32.73 5.43 -5.56
N ILE A 33 -31.72 6.12 -5.07
CA ILE A 33 -30.66 6.63 -5.92
C ILE A 33 -29.85 5.38 -6.24
N THR A 34 -29.92 4.90 -7.47
CA THR A 34 -29.03 3.86 -7.97
C THR A 34 -27.61 4.39 -7.89
N LEU A 35 -26.92 4.08 -6.79
CA LEU A 35 -25.52 4.42 -6.63
C LEU A 35 -24.73 3.63 -7.68
N ALA A 36 -23.73 4.27 -8.26
CA ALA A 36 -22.76 3.57 -9.10
C ALA A 36 -22.15 2.39 -8.32
N PRO A 37 -21.71 1.32 -9.00
CA PRO A 37 -20.98 0.26 -8.33
C PRO A 37 -19.88 0.83 -7.45
N GLU A 38 -19.68 0.28 -6.27
CA GLU A 38 -18.76 0.86 -5.26
C GLU A 38 -17.34 0.98 -5.79
N GLU A 39 -16.91 0.05 -6.62
CA GLU A 39 -15.65 0.09 -7.37
C GLU A 39 -15.47 1.30 -8.30
N ASP A 40 -16.57 2.00 -8.65
CA ASP A 40 -16.54 3.19 -9.50
C ASP A 40 -16.45 4.50 -8.71
N ILE A 41 -16.73 4.47 -7.42
CA ILE A 41 -16.76 5.67 -6.57
C ILE A 41 -15.64 5.72 -5.53
N VAL A 42 -15.14 4.57 -5.10
CA VAL A 42 -14.05 4.46 -4.12
C VAL A 42 -12.72 4.91 -4.72
N VAL A 43 -11.92 5.58 -3.93
CA VAL A 43 -10.52 5.85 -4.25
C VAL A 43 -9.69 4.62 -3.90
N HIS A 44 -8.90 4.14 -4.84
CA HIS A 44 -7.91 3.10 -4.56
C HIS A 44 -6.75 3.69 -3.74
N PRO A 45 -6.07 2.93 -2.87
CA PRO A 45 -4.91 3.41 -2.10
C PRO A 45 -3.88 4.10 -2.99
N VAL A 46 -3.32 5.21 -2.50
CA VAL A 46 -2.39 6.07 -3.24
C VAL A 46 -0.96 5.87 -2.76
N THR A 47 -0.76 5.92 -1.43
CA THR A 47 0.55 5.71 -0.83
C THR A 47 0.83 4.22 -0.66
N SER A 48 2.10 3.87 -0.50
CA SER A 48 2.52 2.47 -0.45
C SER A 48 2.02 1.64 -1.66
N PRO A 49 2.26 2.10 -2.89
CA PRO A 49 1.61 1.56 -4.09
C PRO A 49 1.89 0.08 -4.33
N TYR A 50 3.00 -0.45 -3.81
CA TYR A 50 3.35 -1.86 -3.96
C TYR A 50 2.62 -2.76 -2.96
N TYR A 51 2.20 -2.25 -1.81
CA TYR A 51 1.70 -3.06 -0.69
C TYR A 51 0.25 -2.79 -0.30
N ALA A 52 -0.25 -1.59 -0.54
CA ALA A 52 -1.64 -1.24 -0.25
C ALA A 52 -2.56 -1.70 -1.39
N GLU A 53 -2.96 -2.95 -1.38
CA GLU A 53 -3.87 -3.52 -2.38
C GLU A 53 -5.30 -3.59 -1.82
N ASP A 54 -6.25 -2.94 -2.51
CA ASP A 54 -7.66 -2.99 -2.15
C ASP A 54 -8.33 -4.34 -2.47
N SER A 55 -9.59 -4.51 -2.06
CA SER A 55 -10.34 -5.75 -2.30
C SER A 55 -11.07 -5.79 -3.65
N PHE A 56 -11.09 -4.69 -4.42
CA PHE A 56 -11.85 -4.60 -5.68
C PHE A 56 -11.19 -5.35 -6.83
N VAL A 57 -12.02 -5.92 -7.71
CA VAL A 57 -11.59 -6.65 -8.90
C VAL A 57 -11.84 -5.80 -10.14
N THR A 58 -10.80 -5.18 -10.65
CA THR A 58 -10.85 -4.20 -11.75
C THR A 58 -9.93 -4.60 -12.90
N THR A 59 -10.13 -4.01 -14.08
CA THR A 59 -9.13 -3.97 -15.14
C THR A 59 -8.66 -2.54 -15.28
N ASP A 60 -7.41 -2.29 -14.89
CA ASP A 60 -6.85 -0.94 -14.92
C ASP A 60 -5.32 -0.96 -15.07
N ILE A 61 -4.79 0.18 -15.51
CA ILE A 61 -3.37 0.49 -15.51
C ILE A 61 -3.15 1.68 -14.58
N ARG A 62 -2.10 1.60 -13.74
CA ARG A 62 -1.76 2.63 -12.75
C ARG A 62 -0.32 3.11 -12.91
N PRO A 63 -0.06 4.10 -13.77
CA PRO A 63 1.20 4.84 -13.74
C PRO A 63 1.39 5.50 -12.37
N VAL A 64 2.57 5.33 -11.79
CA VAL A 64 2.91 5.83 -10.45
C VAL A 64 4.26 6.52 -10.52
N PHE A 65 4.34 7.71 -9.93
CA PHE A 65 5.59 8.40 -9.62
C PHE A 65 5.68 8.63 -8.13
N VAL A 66 6.80 8.24 -7.53
CA VAL A 66 7.08 8.46 -6.12
C VAL A 66 8.37 9.25 -5.99
N TYR A 67 8.34 10.32 -5.21
CA TYR A 67 9.52 11.06 -4.81
C TYR A 67 9.69 10.96 -3.29
N HIS A 68 10.82 10.42 -2.86
CA HIS A 68 11.13 10.11 -1.48
C HIS A 68 12.31 10.97 -1.02
N ASN A 69 12.12 11.73 0.04
CA ASN A 69 13.18 12.47 0.71
C ASN A 69 13.74 11.62 1.85
N ILE A 70 15.05 11.37 1.81
CA ILE A 70 15.76 10.49 2.76
C ILE A 70 16.39 11.39 3.85
N PRO A 71 16.18 11.09 5.15
CA PRO A 71 16.75 11.89 6.23
C PRO A 71 18.27 11.79 6.30
N GLY A 72 18.93 12.86 6.80
CA GLY A 72 20.38 12.99 6.81
C GLY A 72 21.15 11.94 7.62
N ASN A 73 20.49 11.28 8.57
CA ASN A 73 21.06 10.19 9.35
C ASN A 73 21.05 8.83 8.64
N VAL A 74 20.43 8.75 7.46
CA VAL A 74 20.36 7.54 6.64
C VAL A 74 21.02 7.80 5.30
N LEU A 75 22.01 7.00 4.92
CA LEU A 75 22.79 7.12 3.68
C LEU A 75 23.37 8.54 3.44
N GLY A 76 23.45 9.38 4.49
CA GLY A 76 23.89 10.78 4.40
C GLY A 76 22.79 11.74 3.91
N GLY A 77 21.55 11.31 3.85
CA GLY A 77 20.42 12.09 3.30
C GLY A 77 20.35 12.07 1.79
N GLY A 78 19.40 12.81 1.24
CA GLY A 78 19.20 12.91 -0.20
C GLY A 78 17.79 12.51 -0.63
N ASN A 79 17.66 11.90 -1.79
CA ASN A 79 16.36 11.52 -2.32
C ASN A 79 16.42 10.23 -3.14
N ALA A 80 15.24 9.62 -3.30
CA ALA A 80 15.03 8.55 -4.27
C ALA A 80 13.73 8.80 -5.01
N SER A 81 13.66 8.40 -6.26
CA SER A 81 12.41 8.42 -7.01
C SER A 81 12.17 7.10 -7.73
N VAL A 82 10.89 6.79 -7.92
CA VAL A 82 10.44 5.63 -8.68
C VAL A 82 9.42 6.08 -9.70
N THR A 83 9.61 5.60 -10.93
CA THR A 83 8.59 5.68 -11.99
C THR A 83 8.19 4.26 -12.35
N ALA A 84 6.94 3.91 -12.14
CA ALA A 84 6.42 2.54 -12.28
C ALA A 84 5.08 2.53 -13.01
N VAL A 85 4.69 1.34 -13.51
CA VAL A 85 3.37 1.11 -14.12
C VAL A 85 2.81 -0.21 -13.60
N GLN A 86 1.78 -0.13 -12.78
CA GLN A 86 1.10 -1.32 -12.29
C GLN A 86 -0.04 -1.70 -13.24
N VAL A 87 -0.32 -2.99 -13.37
CA VAL A 87 -1.37 -3.54 -14.22
C VAL A 87 -2.27 -4.47 -13.41
N ARG A 88 -3.56 -4.30 -13.57
CA ARG A 88 -4.58 -5.19 -13.00
C ARG A 88 -5.47 -5.69 -14.10
N ILE A 89 -5.73 -7.00 -14.12
CA ILE A 89 -6.56 -7.65 -15.12
C ILE A 89 -7.59 -8.52 -14.41
N LYS A 90 -8.86 -8.14 -14.54
CA LYS A 90 -9.99 -8.94 -14.09
C LYS A 90 -10.05 -10.21 -14.93
N ILE A 91 -9.90 -11.38 -14.30
CA ILE A 91 -10.01 -12.68 -14.96
C ILE A 91 -11.46 -13.18 -14.85
N THR A 92 -12.05 -13.04 -13.66
CA THR A 92 -13.48 -13.31 -13.38
C THR A 92 -14.01 -12.21 -12.46
N ASP A 93 -15.29 -12.24 -12.10
CA ASP A 93 -15.84 -11.27 -11.14
C ASP A 93 -15.22 -11.33 -9.74
N SER A 94 -14.54 -12.42 -9.41
CA SER A 94 -13.88 -12.62 -8.13
C SER A 94 -12.37 -12.82 -8.21
N LEU A 95 -11.80 -12.98 -9.40
CA LEU A 95 -10.38 -13.30 -9.59
C LEU A 95 -9.69 -12.23 -10.45
N GLN A 96 -8.54 -11.75 -9.99
CA GLN A 96 -7.76 -10.71 -10.65
C GLN A 96 -6.28 -11.08 -10.69
N PHE A 97 -5.63 -10.86 -11.83
CA PHE A 97 -4.18 -10.79 -11.93
C PHE A 97 -3.71 -9.38 -11.53
N VAL A 98 -2.64 -9.29 -10.75
CA VAL A 98 -2.07 -8.03 -10.25
C VAL A 98 -0.56 -8.03 -10.50
N ALA A 99 -0.08 -7.22 -11.44
CA ALA A 99 1.32 -6.85 -11.53
C ALA A 99 1.51 -5.59 -10.67
N TYR A 100 2.04 -5.76 -9.46
CA TYR A 100 2.00 -4.72 -8.43
C TYR A 100 3.33 -4.00 -8.20
N LYS A 101 4.45 -4.55 -8.70
CA LYS A 101 5.76 -3.94 -8.58
C LYS A 101 6.52 -4.05 -9.89
N ASP A 102 7.09 -2.94 -10.30
CA ASP A 102 8.04 -2.76 -11.39
C ASP A 102 8.68 -1.38 -11.26
N GLY A 103 9.36 -0.89 -12.28
CA GLY A 103 9.71 0.50 -12.45
C GLY A 103 11.21 0.78 -12.46
N TRP A 104 11.49 2.06 -12.67
CA TRP A 104 12.84 2.62 -12.71
C TRP A 104 13.10 3.42 -11.44
N LEU A 105 14.17 3.08 -10.72
CA LEU A 105 14.67 3.79 -9.54
C LEU A 105 15.78 4.75 -9.92
N ASP A 106 15.75 5.94 -9.28
CA ASP A 106 16.85 6.89 -9.26
C ASP A 106 17.13 7.24 -7.79
N ILE A 107 18.29 6.81 -7.29
CA ILE A 107 18.72 7.04 -5.90
C ILE A 107 19.85 8.05 -5.91
N SER A 108 19.70 9.15 -5.20
CA SER A 108 20.66 10.24 -5.10
C SER A 108 20.96 10.55 -3.63
N THR A 109 21.90 9.79 -3.07
CA THR A 109 22.42 10.01 -1.71
C THR A 109 23.94 10.00 -1.74
N PRO A 110 24.63 10.61 -0.74
CA PRO A 110 26.10 10.56 -0.66
C PRO A 110 26.68 9.15 -0.62
N SER A 111 25.99 8.21 0.00
CA SER A 111 26.46 6.83 0.17
C SER A 111 26.01 5.90 -0.95
N LEU A 112 24.97 6.26 -1.71
CA LEU A 112 24.40 5.45 -2.78
C LEU A 112 23.78 6.37 -3.85
N GLY A 113 24.48 6.55 -4.96
CA GLY A 113 24.02 7.32 -6.10
C GLY A 113 23.95 6.43 -7.33
N ASN A 114 22.82 5.78 -7.59
CA ASN A 114 22.66 4.85 -8.71
C ASN A 114 21.25 4.92 -9.30
N ARG A 115 21.14 4.41 -10.53
CA ARG A 115 19.88 4.25 -11.26
C ARG A 115 19.77 2.82 -11.76
N GLY A 116 18.56 2.30 -11.80
CA GLY A 116 18.35 0.94 -12.30
C GLY A 116 16.91 0.51 -12.22
N TRP A 117 16.67 -0.69 -12.70
CA TRP A 117 15.37 -1.33 -12.68
C TRP A 117 15.04 -1.89 -11.30
N ASN A 118 13.79 -1.73 -10.91
CA ASN A 118 13.19 -2.39 -9.76
C ASN A 118 12.94 -3.87 -10.08
N ASP A 119 12.77 -4.69 -9.03
CA ASP A 119 12.27 -6.04 -9.18
C ASP A 119 10.85 -6.04 -9.74
N ILE A 120 10.50 -7.07 -10.50
CA ILE A 120 9.15 -7.28 -11.01
C ILE A 120 8.41 -8.20 -10.05
N ALA A 121 7.18 -7.81 -9.69
CA ALA A 121 6.33 -8.66 -8.87
C ALA A 121 4.90 -8.73 -9.41
N ALA A 122 4.34 -9.93 -9.37
CA ALA A 122 2.97 -10.17 -9.77
C ALA A 122 2.30 -11.21 -8.88
N GLY A 123 0.98 -11.24 -8.89
CA GLY A 123 0.20 -12.18 -8.09
C GLY A 123 -1.24 -12.32 -8.57
N ILE A 124 -1.97 -13.10 -7.80
CA ILE A 124 -3.39 -13.34 -7.98
C ILE A 124 -4.13 -12.84 -6.74
N LYS A 125 -5.21 -12.12 -6.96
CA LYS A 125 -6.15 -11.66 -5.92
C LYS A 125 -7.49 -12.34 -6.12
N TRP A 126 -8.07 -12.85 -5.04
CA TRP A 126 -9.37 -13.48 -4.99
C TRP A 126 -10.27 -12.72 -4.02
N ALA A 127 -11.32 -12.07 -4.55
CA ALA A 127 -12.40 -11.47 -3.78
C ALA A 127 -13.32 -12.61 -3.30
N PHE A 128 -13.05 -13.12 -2.10
CA PHE A 128 -13.75 -14.30 -1.56
C PHE A 128 -15.07 -13.95 -0.88
N TYR A 129 -15.30 -12.68 -0.60
CA TYR A 129 -16.55 -12.20 -0.01
C TYR A 129 -16.95 -10.85 -0.59
N ARG A 130 -18.20 -10.74 -1.02
CA ARG A 130 -18.83 -9.51 -1.48
C ARG A 130 -20.27 -9.44 -0.97
N ASN A 131 -20.66 -8.31 -0.41
CA ASN A 131 -22.01 -8.01 0.02
C ASN A 131 -22.36 -6.59 -0.42
N ASP A 132 -23.04 -6.47 -1.55
CA ASP A 132 -23.37 -5.18 -2.16
C ASP A 132 -24.37 -4.39 -1.29
N ALA A 133 -25.32 -5.05 -0.63
CA ALA A 133 -26.26 -4.40 0.28
C ALA A 133 -25.58 -3.80 1.52
N ALA A 134 -24.51 -4.42 1.96
CA ALA A 134 -23.69 -3.93 3.06
C ALA A 134 -22.54 -3.03 2.60
N HIS A 135 -22.34 -2.84 1.28
CA HIS A 135 -21.17 -2.15 0.73
C HIS A 135 -19.85 -2.66 1.31
N PHE A 136 -19.71 -3.97 1.39
CA PHE A 136 -18.54 -4.60 1.98
C PHE A 136 -17.95 -5.66 1.06
N GLN A 137 -16.63 -5.61 0.87
CA GLN A 137 -15.90 -6.60 0.11
C GLN A 137 -14.59 -6.96 0.81
N ALA A 138 -14.22 -8.25 0.73
CA ALA A 138 -12.95 -8.75 1.23
C ALA A 138 -12.26 -9.63 0.19
N ALA A 139 -10.94 -9.54 0.14
CA ALA A 139 -10.11 -10.29 -0.79
C ALA A 139 -8.84 -10.81 -0.11
N ALA A 140 -8.31 -11.89 -0.64
CA ALA A 140 -7.00 -12.43 -0.31
C ALA A 140 -6.16 -12.51 -1.59
N GLY A 141 -4.86 -12.40 -1.44
CA GLY A 141 -3.96 -12.56 -2.58
C GLY A 141 -2.63 -13.17 -2.20
N LEU A 142 -2.00 -13.72 -3.23
CA LEU A 142 -0.66 -14.29 -3.17
C LEU A 142 0.13 -13.80 -4.37
N GLY A 143 1.34 -13.32 -4.14
CA GLY A 143 2.21 -12.79 -5.18
C GLY A 143 3.65 -13.17 -4.94
N TYR A 144 4.43 -13.09 -6.01
CA TYR A 144 5.84 -13.38 -6.01
C TYR A 144 6.61 -12.21 -6.64
N GLU A 145 7.68 -11.83 -6.01
CA GLU A 145 8.66 -10.88 -6.49
C GLU A 145 9.85 -11.65 -7.02
N PHE A 146 10.27 -11.34 -8.23
CA PHE A 146 11.36 -12.01 -8.93
C PHE A 146 12.63 -11.17 -8.80
N ALA A 147 13.74 -11.78 -8.48
CA ALA A 147 15.07 -11.15 -8.45
C ALA A 147 15.50 -10.73 -9.87
N SER A 148 14.84 -9.75 -10.44
CA SER A 148 15.01 -9.27 -11.82
C SER A 148 15.63 -7.88 -11.92
N GLY A 149 15.62 -7.12 -10.83
CA GLY A 149 16.11 -5.76 -10.79
C GLY A 149 17.61 -5.63 -10.63
N ASP A 150 18.06 -4.38 -10.59
CA ASP A 150 19.48 -4.05 -10.55
C ASP A 150 20.01 -4.00 -9.10
N ARG A 151 21.05 -4.75 -8.83
CA ARG A 151 21.73 -4.76 -7.51
C ARG A 151 22.31 -3.39 -7.14
N THR A 152 22.61 -2.56 -8.12
CA THR A 152 23.13 -1.21 -7.89
C THR A 152 22.14 -0.24 -7.25
N VAL A 153 20.85 -0.56 -7.33
CA VAL A 153 19.77 0.18 -6.66
C VAL A 153 19.11 -0.66 -5.56
N LEU A 154 19.85 -1.61 -5.00
CA LEU A 154 19.42 -2.46 -3.89
C LEU A 154 18.19 -3.33 -4.23
N GLN A 155 18.11 -3.76 -5.47
CA GLN A 155 17.12 -4.71 -5.96
C GLN A 155 17.80 -6.06 -6.27
N HIS A 156 17.08 -7.02 -6.76
CA HIS A 156 17.50 -8.38 -7.03
C HIS A 156 17.29 -9.34 -5.87
N ASP A 157 16.15 -9.22 -5.23
CA ASP A 157 15.70 -10.07 -4.13
C ASP A 157 14.41 -10.81 -4.50
N ASP A 158 14.31 -12.09 -4.10
CA ASP A 158 13.09 -12.87 -4.27
C ASP A 158 12.22 -12.77 -3.00
N SER A 159 10.94 -12.56 -3.16
CA SER A 159 10.01 -12.62 -2.04
C SER A 159 8.66 -13.24 -2.40
N LEU A 160 8.08 -14.00 -1.45
CA LEU A 160 6.70 -14.43 -1.50
C LEU A 160 5.87 -13.50 -0.64
N ARG A 161 4.78 -12.97 -1.18
CA ARG A 161 3.87 -12.07 -0.47
C ARG A 161 2.47 -12.66 -0.40
N ALA A 162 1.88 -12.70 0.80
CA ALA A 162 0.45 -12.91 0.98
C ALA A 162 -0.19 -11.65 1.53
N TRP A 163 -1.45 -11.38 1.13
CA TRP A 163 -2.20 -10.26 1.67
C TRP A 163 -3.67 -10.58 1.87
N LEU A 164 -4.27 -9.82 2.79
CA LEU A 164 -5.71 -9.75 3.02
C LEU A 164 -6.12 -8.29 2.92
N SER A 165 -7.23 -8.02 2.24
CA SER A 165 -7.79 -6.68 2.13
C SER A 165 -9.29 -6.69 2.35
N ALA A 166 -9.80 -5.58 2.87
CA ALA A 166 -11.23 -5.37 3.04
C ALA A 166 -11.57 -3.90 2.79
N ASN A 167 -12.71 -3.66 2.16
CA ASN A 167 -13.25 -2.34 1.91
C ASN A 167 -14.70 -2.25 2.37
N LYS A 168 -15.07 -1.10 2.95
CA LYS A 168 -16.41 -0.81 3.45
C LYS A 168 -16.85 0.59 3.08
N GLY A 169 -18.01 0.70 2.44
CA GLY A 169 -18.68 1.97 2.15
C GLY A 169 -19.71 2.35 3.21
N PHE A 170 -19.79 3.65 3.50
CA PHE A 170 -20.78 4.31 4.36
C PHE A 170 -21.34 5.52 3.61
N GLY A 171 -22.02 5.27 2.50
CA GLY A 171 -22.48 6.30 1.58
C GLY A 171 -21.30 6.95 0.83
N LYS A 172 -20.95 8.19 1.20
CA LYS A 172 -19.83 8.93 0.59
C LYS A 172 -18.49 8.67 1.27
N LEU A 173 -18.49 8.05 2.43
CA LEU A 173 -17.28 7.70 3.16
C LEU A 173 -16.90 6.26 2.86
N HIS A 174 -15.66 6.02 2.49
CA HIS A 174 -15.13 4.69 2.28
C HIS A 174 -13.92 4.45 3.19
N VAL A 175 -13.80 3.22 3.66
CA VAL A 175 -12.69 2.78 4.50
C VAL A 175 -12.15 1.48 3.93
N GLY A 176 -10.84 1.39 3.80
CA GLY A 176 -10.13 0.20 3.35
C GLY A 176 -9.02 -0.18 4.31
N ALA A 177 -8.72 -1.46 4.38
CA ALA A 177 -7.59 -1.99 5.12
C ALA A 177 -6.91 -3.10 4.32
N THR A 178 -5.58 -3.14 4.39
CA THR A 178 -4.76 -4.21 3.81
C THR A 178 -3.74 -4.67 4.84
N PHE A 179 -3.55 -5.98 4.95
CA PHE A 179 -2.49 -6.60 5.73
C PHE A 179 -1.65 -7.47 4.80
N ASN A 180 -0.34 -7.35 4.88
CA ASN A 180 0.59 -8.13 4.09
C ASN A 180 1.61 -8.82 4.99
N TYR A 181 2.04 -9.99 4.55
CA TYR A 181 3.26 -10.61 5.04
C TYR A 181 4.13 -10.99 3.83
N SER A 182 5.39 -10.57 3.87
CA SER A 182 6.40 -10.89 2.86
C SER A 182 7.48 -11.78 3.47
N TRP A 183 7.71 -12.91 2.82
CA TRP A 183 8.80 -13.85 3.12
C TRP A 183 9.92 -13.66 2.12
N ALA A 184 11.11 -13.39 2.60
CA ALA A 184 12.29 -13.45 1.75
C ALA A 184 12.59 -14.90 1.36
N MET A 185 12.69 -15.17 0.07
CA MET A 185 12.83 -16.53 -0.47
C MET A 185 14.26 -16.82 -0.92
N GLY A 186 15.00 -15.80 -1.32
CA GLY A 186 16.34 -15.94 -1.85
C GLY A 186 17.43 -16.01 -0.78
N ASN A 187 18.58 -16.54 -1.18
CA ASN A 187 19.83 -16.37 -0.46
C ASN A 187 20.41 -14.99 -0.84
N GLY A 188 19.76 -13.92 -0.34
CA GLY A 188 20.22 -12.56 -0.59
C GLY A 188 21.71 -12.44 -0.29
N THR A 189 22.39 -11.62 -1.04
CA THR A 189 23.77 -11.30 -0.70
C THR A 189 23.76 -10.54 0.63
N PRO A 190 24.77 -10.71 1.51
CA PRO A 190 24.84 -9.99 2.78
C PRO A 190 24.75 -8.46 2.65
N LEU A 191 24.97 -7.93 1.45
CA LEU A 191 24.90 -6.50 1.13
C LEU A 191 23.50 -6.00 0.81
N LEU A 192 22.59 -6.86 0.33
CA LEU A 192 21.26 -6.46 -0.13
C LEU A 192 20.17 -6.80 0.88
N GLY A 193 20.48 -7.66 1.83
CA GLY A 193 19.61 -8.03 2.93
C GLY A 193 18.30 -8.68 2.49
N THR A 194 17.96 -9.78 3.09
CA THR A 194 16.65 -10.40 2.95
C THR A 194 15.92 -10.33 4.27
N SER A 195 14.80 -9.67 4.31
CA SER A 195 13.99 -9.53 5.52
C SER A 195 12.59 -10.07 5.31
N ASP A 196 12.07 -10.75 6.33
CA ASP A 196 10.64 -10.99 6.41
C ASP A 196 9.98 -9.82 7.12
N TRP A 197 8.82 -9.41 6.66
CA TRP A 197 8.17 -8.26 7.25
C TRP A 197 6.66 -8.30 7.10
N LEU A 198 6.01 -7.65 8.06
CA LEU A 198 4.58 -7.39 8.09
C LEU A 198 4.34 -5.94 7.70
N SER A 199 3.36 -5.69 6.85
CA SER A 199 2.82 -4.34 6.68
C SER A 199 1.31 -4.31 6.82
N TRP A 200 0.80 -3.14 7.18
CA TRP A 200 -0.62 -2.88 7.22
C TRP A 200 -0.89 -1.46 6.73
N HIS A 201 -1.99 -1.30 6.03
CA HIS A 201 -2.36 -0.07 5.37
C HIS A 201 -3.83 0.21 5.66
N LEU A 202 -4.12 1.41 6.11
CA LEU A 202 -5.47 1.91 6.31
C LEU A 202 -5.69 3.06 5.33
N HIS A 203 -6.81 3.03 4.65
CA HIS A 203 -7.22 4.03 3.67
C HIS A 203 -8.61 4.54 4.04
N THR A 204 -8.82 5.84 3.92
CA THR A 204 -10.14 6.46 4.06
C THR A 204 -10.27 7.58 3.05
N ASP A 205 -11.35 7.57 2.28
CA ASP A 205 -11.70 8.63 1.35
C ASP A 205 -13.14 9.11 1.55
N TYR A 206 -13.41 10.33 1.16
CA TYR A 206 -14.74 10.92 1.19
C TYR A 206 -15.11 11.54 -0.16
N GLN A 207 -16.13 11.00 -0.81
CA GLN A 207 -16.62 11.53 -2.08
C GLN A 207 -17.37 12.85 -1.88
N VAL A 208 -16.66 13.99 -1.97
CA VAL A 208 -17.29 15.32 -1.89
C VAL A 208 -18.26 15.50 -3.05
N CYS A 209 -17.80 15.20 -4.27
CA CYS A 209 -18.60 15.15 -5.48
C CYS A 209 -18.05 14.08 -6.44
N LYS A 210 -18.72 13.86 -7.56
CA LYS A 210 -18.32 12.84 -8.56
C LYS A 210 -16.92 13.04 -9.16
N TYR A 211 -16.32 14.21 -8.95
CA TYR A 211 -15.03 14.58 -9.52
C TYR A 211 -13.91 14.69 -8.50
N PHE A 212 -14.24 14.72 -7.20
CA PHE A 212 -13.26 15.04 -6.17
C PHE A 212 -13.49 14.26 -4.88
N SER A 213 -12.43 13.60 -4.42
CA SER A 213 -12.38 12.87 -3.13
C SER A 213 -11.06 13.15 -2.41
N PRO A 214 -11.06 13.84 -1.27
CA PRO A 214 -9.92 13.85 -0.36
C PRO A 214 -9.75 12.48 0.29
N LEU A 215 -8.53 12.17 0.70
CA LEU A 215 -8.18 10.91 1.35
C LEU A 215 -7.16 11.09 2.49
N ILE A 216 -7.18 10.14 3.39
CA ILE A 216 -6.18 9.98 4.46
C ILE A 216 -5.76 8.52 4.47
N GLU A 217 -4.46 8.29 4.63
CA GLU A 217 -3.89 6.95 4.73
C GLU A 217 -2.93 6.84 5.91
N VAL A 218 -2.83 5.66 6.47
CA VAL A 218 -1.84 5.31 7.49
C VAL A 218 -1.20 4.00 7.09
N ASN A 219 0.12 3.97 7.02
CA ASN A 219 0.90 2.80 6.64
C ASN A 219 1.81 2.39 7.79
N GLY A 220 1.87 1.11 8.08
CA GLY A 220 2.75 0.56 9.09
C GLY A 220 3.57 -0.60 8.55
N TYR A 221 4.83 -0.66 8.97
CA TYR A 221 5.80 -1.67 8.58
C TYR A 221 6.51 -2.20 9.82
N HIS A 222 6.72 -3.50 9.86
CA HIS A 222 7.41 -4.18 10.94
C HIS A 222 8.25 -5.35 10.41
N THR A 223 9.56 -5.26 10.55
CA THR A 223 10.49 -6.33 10.21
C THR A 223 10.37 -7.44 11.23
N THR A 224 10.04 -8.64 10.81
CA THR A 224 9.90 -9.82 11.67
C THR A 224 11.15 -10.69 11.67
N ARG A 225 11.90 -10.67 10.55
CA ARG A 225 13.24 -11.24 10.43
C ARG A 225 14.14 -10.25 9.73
N GLY A 226 15.13 -9.72 10.44
CA GLY A 226 16.07 -8.74 9.92
C GLY A 226 17.10 -9.35 8.97
N SER A 227 17.66 -8.51 8.12
CA SER A 227 18.81 -8.83 7.28
C SER A 227 20.13 -8.55 8.00
N ALA A 228 21.24 -8.92 7.38
CA ALA A 228 22.58 -8.64 7.89
C ALA A 228 23.01 -7.16 7.76
N VAL A 229 22.29 -6.36 6.97
CA VAL A 229 22.53 -4.92 6.78
C VAL A 229 21.59 -4.10 7.66
N PRO A 230 22.00 -2.88 8.10
CA PRO A 230 21.22 -2.07 9.04
C PRO A 230 19.94 -1.47 8.46
N PHE A 231 19.65 -1.69 7.19
CA PHE A 231 18.37 -1.33 6.55
C PHE A 231 17.98 -2.47 5.63
N SER A 232 16.72 -2.89 5.69
CA SER A 232 16.20 -3.80 4.70
C SER A 232 16.01 -3.03 3.41
N ALA A 233 16.68 -3.52 2.42
CA ALA A 233 16.72 -2.80 1.18
C ALA A 233 15.34 -2.75 0.57
N ALA A 234 14.87 -1.68 0.61
CA ALA A 234 14.83 -0.90 -0.51
C ALA A 234 13.71 -1.07 -1.48
N ASP A 235 12.60 -1.33 -1.00
CA ASP A 235 11.49 -0.71 -1.67
C ASP A 235 11.37 0.73 -1.17
N VAL A 236 10.92 1.63 -2.02
CA VAL A 236 10.58 3.01 -1.65
C VAL A 236 9.58 3.06 -0.48
N ALA A 237 9.02 1.92 -0.12
CA ALA A 237 8.23 1.67 1.07
C ALA A 237 9.04 1.26 2.28
N SER A 238 10.19 1.62 2.46
CA SER A 238 11.16 1.42 3.51
C SER A 238 10.74 0.66 4.76
N ILE A 239 11.57 -0.25 5.18
CA ILE A 239 11.32 -1.13 6.31
C ILE A 239 12.51 -1.05 7.25
N SER A 240 12.24 -0.77 8.52
CA SER A 240 13.30 -0.76 9.53
C SER A 240 13.81 -2.16 9.82
N ASN A 241 15.12 -2.30 9.87
CA ASN A 241 15.79 -3.56 10.21
C ASN A 241 16.06 -3.72 11.72
N ASN A 242 15.72 -2.74 12.53
CA ASN A 242 15.98 -2.75 13.97
C ASN A 242 14.86 -3.40 14.81
N GLY A 243 13.81 -3.91 14.16
CA GLY A 243 12.65 -4.50 14.82
C GLY A 243 11.65 -3.48 15.37
N SER A 244 11.90 -2.19 15.24
CA SER A 244 10.94 -1.15 15.61
C SER A 244 9.97 -0.91 14.48
N PRO A 245 8.66 -0.81 14.77
CA PRO A 245 7.67 -0.52 13.74
C PRO A 245 7.84 0.92 13.22
N THR A 246 7.81 1.07 11.90
CA THR A 246 7.74 2.38 11.24
C THR A 246 6.30 2.63 10.82
N VAL A 247 5.75 3.78 11.20
CA VAL A 247 4.40 4.19 10.83
C VAL A 247 4.46 5.55 10.14
N SER A 248 3.74 5.67 9.03
CA SER A 248 3.55 6.93 8.31
C SER A 248 2.08 7.28 8.21
N GLY A 249 1.80 8.57 8.11
CA GLY A 249 0.50 9.11 7.77
C GLY A 249 0.56 9.84 6.44
N ALA A 250 -0.53 9.85 5.70
CA ALA A 250 -0.62 10.61 4.46
C ALA A 250 -1.95 11.34 4.33
N VAL A 251 -1.89 12.47 3.64
CA VAL A 251 -3.05 13.22 3.19
C VAL A 251 -2.98 13.38 1.68
N GLY A 252 -4.10 13.25 1.01
CA GLY A 252 -4.10 13.28 -0.44
C GLY A 252 -5.47 13.55 -1.03
N MET A 253 -5.55 13.40 -2.34
CA MET A 253 -6.78 13.59 -3.09
C MET A 253 -6.81 12.77 -4.37
N GLU A 254 -8.01 12.51 -4.84
CA GLU A 254 -8.28 12.03 -6.18
C GLU A 254 -9.16 13.05 -6.93
N ILE A 255 -8.80 13.31 -8.18
CA ILE A 255 -9.61 14.05 -9.16
C ILE A 255 -9.98 13.08 -10.27
N ARG A 256 -11.27 12.97 -10.57
CA ARG A 256 -11.82 12.04 -11.55
C ARG A 256 -12.48 12.81 -12.71
N PRO A 257 -11.69 13.29 -13.69
CA PRO A 257 -12.25 14.08 -14.82
C PRO A 257 -13.17 13.25 -15.70
N PHE A 258 -12.91 11.95 -15.82
CA PHE A 258 -13.70 10.99 -16.59
C PHE A 258 -13.94 9.72 -15.79
N LYS A 259 -14.96 8.93 -16.12
CA LYS A 259 -15.21 7.63 -15.46
C LYS A 259 -14.04 6.66 -15.59
N SER A 260 -13.33 6.72 -16.71
CA SER A 260 -12.17 5.86 -17.00
C SER A 260 -10.84 6.41 -16.52
N LEU A 261 -10.78 7.64 -15.98
CA LEU A 261 -9.52 8.27 -15.56
C LEU A 261 -9.65 8.92 -14.19
N ALA A 262 -8.80 8.50 -13.27
CA ALA A 262 -8.58 9.18 -12.00
C ALA A 262 -7.12 9.64 -11.90
N LEU A 263 -6.91 10.85 -11.41
CA LEU A 263 -5.60 11.45 -11.09
C LEU A 263 -5.50 11.59 -9.59
N ARG A 264 -4.39 11.13 -8.99
CA ARG A 264 -4.22 11.04 -7.55
C ARG A 264 -2.90 11.63 -7.12
N ALA A 265 -2.90 12.28 -5.97
CA ALA A 265 -1.68 12.74 -5.31
C ALA A 265 -1.81 12.62 -3.80
N ALA A 266 -0.72 12.29 -3.13
CA ALA A 266 -0.65 12.26 -1.67
C ALA A 266 0.71 12.70 -1.19
N PHE A 267 0.72 13.37 -0.04
CA PHE A 267 1.91 13.70 0.74
C PHE A 267 1.94 12.84 1.99
N GLU A 268 3.03 12.11 2.19
CA GLU A 268 3.22 11.16 3.28
C GLU A 268 4.39 11.58 4.17
N PHE A 269 4.22 11.42 5.47
CA PHE A 269 5.16 11.84 6.50
C PHE A 269 5.22 10.81 7.64
N PRO A 270 6.37 10.68 8.34
CA PRO A 270 6.53 9.73 9.43
C PRO A 270 5.71 10.15 10.65
N LEU A 271 5.10 9.17 11.32
CA LEU A 271 4.38 9.32 12.58
C LEU A 271 5.18 8.76 13.77
N THR A 272 6.15 7.89 13.51
CA THR A 272 7.03 7.31 14.54
C THR A 272 8.38 8.01 14.62
N HIS A 273 9.03 7.88 15.77
CA HIS A 273 10.40 8.38 15.96
C HIS A 273 11.40 7.61 15.10
N ASP A 274 11.27 6.31 15.05
CA ASP A 274 12.05 5.45 14.15
C ASP A 274 11.48 5.58 12.75
N ARG A 275 12.20 6.31 11.92
CA ARG A 275 11.74 6.75 10.59
C ARG A 275 12.31 5.92 9.46
N ASP A 276 13.37 5.17 9.75
CA ASP A 276 14.15 4.46 8.75
C ASP A 276 14.55 5.43 7.62
N ILE A 277 14.31 5.09 6.35
CA ILE A 277 14.60 6.01 5.25
C ILE A 277 13.52 7.10 5.06
N TYR A 278 12.47 7.14 5.88
CA TYR A 278 11.39 8.12 5.76
C TYR A 278 11.73 9.52 6.26
N GLY A 279 12.04 10.44 5.35
CA GLY A 279 11.87 11.87 5.62
C GLY A 279 10.43 12.29 5.35
N ASN A 280 10.08 12.37 4.09
CA ASN A 280 8.70 12.52 3.58
C ASN A 280 8.64 11.98 2.16
N ARG A 281 7.42 11.79 1.66
CA ARG A 281 7.21 11.22 0.34
C ARG A 281 6.03 11.89 -0.37
N ILE A 282 6.19 12.13 -1.66
CA ILE A 282 5.11 12.53 -2.55
C ILE A 282 4.84 11.38 -3.51
N THR A 283 3.59 10.96 -3.59
CA THR A 283 3.13 9.98 -4.56
C THR A 283 2.13 10.64 -5.50
N VAL A 284 2.39 10.55 -6.81
CA VAL A 284 1.46 10.97 -7.85
C VAL A 284 1.16 9.75 -8.71
N SER A 285 -0.10 9.53 -9.01
CA SER A 285 -0.49 8.39 -9.83
C SER A 285 -1.77 8.67 -10.61
N SER A 286 -2.05 7.83 -11.59
CA SER A 286 -3.34 7.80 -12.26
C SER A 286 -3.90 6.38 -12.27
N VAL A 287 -5.21 6.26 -12.45
CA VAL A 287 -5.89 5.00 -12.72
C VAL A 287 -6.61 5.15 -14.05
N VAL A 288 -6.24 4.32 -15.01
CA VAL A 288 -6.92 4.23 -16.30
C VAL A 288 -7.68 2.91 -16.32
N LYS A 289 -9.02 2.98 -16.28
CA LYS A 289 -9.95 1.84 -16.29
C LYS A 289 -10.38 1.49 -17.72
N PHE A 290 -10.56 0.20 -17.98
CA PHE A 290 -11.01 -0.35 -19.27
C PHE A 290 -12.32 -1.12 -19.12
#